data_44f6256638ad054086311ff2a028cf39
#
_entry.id   44f6256638ad054086311ff2a028cf39
#
_cell.length_a   1.000
_cell.length_b   1.000
_cell.length_c   1.000
_cell.angle_alpha   90.00
_cell.angle_beta   90.00
_cell.angle_gamma   90.00
#
_symmetry.space_group_name_H-M   'P 1'
#
loop_
_entity.id
_entity.type
_entity.pdbx_description
1 polymer ?
#
loop_
_entity_poly.entity_id
_entity_poly.type
_entity_poly.pdbx_seq_one_letter_code
_entity_poly.pdbx_strand_id
1 'polypeptide(L)'
;WLQELGNPGQIALVPGNHDACVAAPWSETFALWQDYMASDNDHNTARETVNFPSLRVREGIAFIGLSSACPKPPLMATGTIDSEQLNRLPALLQRTADAGLFRVVYLHHCPVAGKEKWRKRLTNAPEIQALLEEYGAEMVLHGHGHRAHYNELQTRHGSLPIIAVPSASALGLHGADIAHYNRYQIERTGGGWQASIDSRRYRPEVGEFCEGTNRTLRINRSH
;
A
#
# COMPACT_ATOMS: atom_id res chain seq x y z
N TRP A 1 14.62 14.30 -4.04
CA TRP A 1 14.31 13.01 -4.63
C TRP A 1 12.82 12.82 -4.90
N LEU A 2 11.90 12.95 -3.91
CA LEU A 2 10.46 12.84 -4.16
C LEU A 2 9.95 13.85 -5.19
N GLN A 3 10.45 15.08 -5.16
CA GLN A 3 10.10 16.14 -6.11
C GLN A 3 10.50 15.80 -7.56
N GLU A 4 11.52 14.99 -7.75
CA GLU A 4 11.94 14.51 -9.07
C GLU A 4 10.97 13.46 -9.64
N LEU A 5 10.26 12.72 -8.78
CA LEU A 5 9.24 11.76 -9.19
C LEU A 5 7.92 12.43 -9.59
N GLY A 6 7.62 13.59 -9.00
CA GLY A 6 6.40 14.36 -9.26
C GLY A 6 5.94 15.16 -8.04
N ASN A 7 4.86 15.90 -8.22
CA ASN A 7 4.29 16.73 -7.15
C ASN A 7 3.45 15.89 -6.16
N PRO A 8 3.19 16.41 -4.95
CA PRO A 8 2.39 15.69 -3.94
C PRO A 8 0.99 15.28 -4.40
N GLY A 9 0.38 16.02 -5.33
CA GLY A 9 -0.95 15.68 -5.85
C GLY A 9 -0.98 14.42 -6.74
N GLN A 10 0.18 13.99 -7.24
CA GLN A 10 0.33 12.84 -8.15
C GLN A 10 0.93 11.61 -7.44
N ILE A 11 1.57 11.79 -6.31
CA ILE A 11 2.28 10.74 -5.58
C ILE A 11 1.61 10.52 -4.23
N ALA A 12 1.29 9.28 -3.93
CA ALA A 12 0.78 8.86 -2.63
C ALA A 12 1.79 7.93 -1.95
N LEU A 13 2.15 8.22 -0.70
CA LEU A 13 3.12 7.46 0.09
C LEU A 13 2.52 6.98 1.41
N VAL A 14 3.13 5.92 1.93
CA VAL A 14 2.99 5.49 3.33
C VAL A 14 4.37 5.19 3.90
N PRO A 15 4.63 5.46 5.18
CA PRO A 15 5.92 5.17 5.79
C PRO A 15 6.11 3.67 6.03
N GLY A 16 7.37 3.23 5.93
CA GLY A 16 7.82 1.91 6.30
C GLY A 16 8.50 1.86 7.67
N ASN A 17 8.92 0.67 8.10
CA ASN A 17 9.58 0.50 9.39
C ASN A 17 10.93 1.23 9.50
N HIS A 18 11.64 1.45 8.39
CA HIS A 18 12.89 2.19 8.38
C HIS A 18 12.69 3.69 8.57
N ASP A 19 11.52 4.23 8.21
CA ASP A 19 11.19 5.65 8.36
C ASP A 19 10.82 6.03 9.80
N ALA A 20 10.50 5.04 10.64
CA ALA A 20 10.08 5.19 12.03
C ALA A 20 10.82 4.25 12.98
N CYS A 21 12.04 3.81 12.65
CA CYS A 21 12.79 2.85 13.47
C CYS A 21 13.22 3.41 14.82
N VAL A 22 13.34 4.73 14.94
CA VAL A 22 13.61 5.46 16.18
C VAL A 22 12.59 6.56 16.39
N ALA A 23 12.34 6.92 17.65
CA ALA A 23 11.57 8.11 17.98
C ALA A 23 12.41 9.36 17.63
N ALA A 24 11.89 10.17 16.74
CA ALA A 24 12.50 11.44 16.33
C ALA A 24 11.43 12.52 16.20
N PRO A 25 11.78 13.82 16.32
CA PRO A 25 10.84 14.90 16.15
C PRO A 25 10.14 14.85 14.78
N TRP A 26 8.84 15.13 14.75
CA TRP A 26 8.07 15.21 13.52
C TRP A 26 8.69 16.11 12.47
N SER A 27 9.15 17.29 12.89
CA SER A 27 9.77 18.29 12.01
C SER A 27 11.03 17.81 11.29
N GLU A 28 11.72 16.83 11.86
CA GLU A 28 12.97 16.29 11.31
C GLU A 28 12.74 15.01 10.47
N THR A 29 11.51 14.50 10.46
CA THR A 29 11.16 13.23 9.82
C THR A 29 9.99 13.40 8.85
N PHE A 30 8.81 13.00 9.25
CA PHE A 30 7.63 12.91 8.39
C PHE A 30 7.12 14.26 7.88
N ALA A 31 7.39 15.37 8.58
CA ALA A 31 7.05 16.71 8.11
C ALA A 31 7.68 17.05 6.76
N LEU A 32 8.85 16.49 6.45
CA LEU A 32 9.57 16.73 5.20
C LEU A 32 8.84 16.20 3.96
N TRP A 33 7.91 15.27 4.15
CA TRP A 33 7.16 14.59 3.08
C TRP A 33 5.69 14.36 3.40
N GLN A 34 5.17 15.07 4.40
CA GLN A 34 3.77 14.98 4.83
C GLN A 34 2.76 15.20 3.69
N ASP A 35 3.05 16.12 2.77
CA ASP A 35 2.16 16.43 1.66
C ASP A 35 1.97 15.25 0.71
N TYR A 36 2.92 14.33 0.65
CA TYR A 36 2.84 13.09 -0.13
C TYR A 36 2.02 12.01 0.57
N MET A 37 1.77 12.14 1.86
CA MET A 37 0.99 11.22 2.68
C MET A 37 -0.44 11.72 2.98
N ALA A 38 -0.66 13.04 2.87
CA ALA A 38 -1.93 13.68 3.24
C ALA A 38 -3.11 13.24 2.37
N SER A 39 -4.31 13.29 2.91
CA SER A 39 -5.57 13.15 2.18
C SER A 39 -5.86 14.38 1.31
N ASP A 40 -6.67 14.22 0.26
CA ASP A 40 -7.05 15.33 -0.64
C ASP A 40 -7.67 16.54 0.08
N ASN A 41 -8.40 16.33 1.16
CA ASN A 41 -9.07 17.38 1.92
C ASN A 41 -8.34 17.78 3.22
N ASP A 42 -7.09 17.32 3.38
CA ASP A 42 -6.31 17.63 4.59
C ASP A 42 -5.44 18.86 4.35
N HIS A 43 -6.09 20.02 4.24
CA HIS A 43 -5.44 21.31 3.98
C HIS A 43 -4.85 21.98 5.24
N ASN A 44 -4.85 21.27 6.38
CA ASN A 44 -4.36 21.86 7.62
C ASN A 44 -2.83 21.67 7.76
N THR A 45 -2.08 22.61 7.20
CA THR A 45 -0.62 22.68 7.25
C THR A 45 -0.03 22.87 8.67
N ALA A 46 -0.89 23.12 9.66
CA ALA A 46 -0.46 23.34 11.06
C ALA A 46 -0.43 22.05 11.90
N ARG A 47 -0.67 20.88 11.30
CA ARG A 47 -0.68 19.60 12.04
C ARG A 47 0.73 19.01 12.12
N GLU A 48 1.10 18.59 13.33
CA GLU A 48 2.31 17.82 13.60
C GLU A 48 2.12 16.31 13.32
N THR A 49 1.10 15.92 12.54
CA THR A 49 0.82 14.50 12.21
C THR A 49 0.07 14.38 10.89
N VAL A 50 0.29 13.30 10.17
CA VAL A 50 -0.57 12.86 9.05
C VAL A 50 -1.68 11.98 9.59
N ASN A 51 -2.92 12.26 9.20
CA ASN A 51 -4.06 11.43 9.57
C ASN A 51 -4.17 10.21 8.65
N PHE A 52 -3.88 9.03 9.19
CA PHE A 52 -4.21 7.77 8.54
C PHE A 52 -5.54 7.19 9.09
N PRO A 53 -6.32 6.43 8.29
CA PRO A 53 -6.11 6.18 6.86
C PRO A 53 -6.17 7.47 6.06
N SER A 54 -5.21 7.63 5.13
CA SER A 54 -5.28 8.71 4.17
C SER A 54 -6.15 8.30 2.97
N LEU A 55 -6.84 9.27 2.35
CA LEU A 55 -7.66 9.05 1.16
C LEU A 55 -7.32 10.04 0.06
N ARG A 56 -7.03 9.52 -1.11
CA ARG A 56 -6.93 10.29 -2.35
C ARG A 56 -7.79 9.67 -3.42
N VAL A 57 -8.52 10.48 -4.16
CA VAL A 57 -9.37 9.99 -5.26
C VAL A 57 -8.87 10.57 -6.58
N ARG A 58 -8.56 9.70 -7.54
CA ARG A 58 -8.12 10.06 -8.89
C ARG A 58 -8.88 9.20 -9.90
N GLU A 59 -9.57 9.82 -10.83
CA GLU A 59 -10.23 9.15 -11.96
C GLU A 59 -11.10 7.94 -11.57
N GLY A 60 -11.81 8.03 -10.45
CA GLY A 60 -12.65 6.95 -9.93
C GLY A 60 -11.92 5.88 -9.13
N ILE A 61 -10.63 6.08 -8.85
CA ILE A 61 -9.82 5.21 -8.01
C ILE A 61 -9.60 5.87 -6.65
N ALA A 62 -9.93 5.17 -5.57
CA ALA A 62 -9.67 5.57 -4.20
C ALA A 62 -8.37 4.93 -3.70
N PHE A 63 -7.34 5.73 -3.47
CA PHE A 63 -6.09 5.32 -2.84
C PHE A 63 -6.22 5.51 -1.33
N ILE A 64 -6.26 4.40 -0.59
CA ILE A 64 -6.43 4.36 0.86
C ILE A 64 -5.12 3.93 1.51
N GLY A 65 -4.37 4.88 2.05
CA GLY A 65 -3.08 4.63 2.70
C GLY A 65 -3.23 4.31 4.17
N LEU A 66 -2.51 3.30 4.64
CA LEU A 66 -2.41 2.91 6.05
C LEU A 66 -0.97 3.00 6.51
N SER A 67 -0.72 3.64 7.65
CA SER A 67 0.60 3.63 8.27
C SER A 67 0.73 2.43 9.21
N SER A 68 1.70 1.58 8.93
CA SER A 68 2.11 0.50 9.84
C SER A 68 3.49 0.76 10.47
N ALA A 69 4.04 1.95 10.24
CA ALA A 69 5.33 2.38 10.75
C ALA A 69 5.23 2.80 12.22
N CYS A 70 6.08 2.24 13.06
CA CYS A 70 6.16 2.61 14.46
C CYS A 70 7.56 2.26 15.01
N PRO A 71 8.05 2.98 16.02
CA PRO A 71 9.33 2.67 16.64
C PRO A 71 9.36 1.24 17.19
N LYS A 72 10.47 0.55 16.98
CA LYS A 72 10.67 -0.84 17.41
C LYS A 72 12.06 -1.04 18.00
N PRO A 73 12.22 -2.03 18.90
CA PRO A 73 13.54 -2.42 19.41
C PRO A 73 14.47 -2.83 18.28
N PRO A 74 15.79 -2.74 18.46
CA PRO A 74 16.78 -3.22 17.50
C PRO A 74 16.49 -4.65 17.04
N LEU A 75 16.77 -4.95 15.76
CA LEU A 75 16.54 -6.23 15.11
C LEU A 75 15.06 -6.63 14.91
N MET A 76 14.14 -5.76 15.23
CA MET A 76 12.71 -5.94 14.95
C MET A 76 12.29 -5.01 13.81
N ALA A 77 11.65 -5.57 12.81
CA ALA A 77 11.11 -4.84 11.66
C ALA A 77 9.59 -5.08 11.54
N THR A 78 8.92 -5.19 12.69
CA THR A 78 7.46 -5.36 12.76
C THR A 78 6.74 -4.03 12.60
N GLY A 79 5.54 -4.08 12.05
CA GLY A 79 4.62 -2.94 12.01
C GLY A 79 3.40 -3.14 12.91
N THR A 80 2.67 -2.07 13.12
CA THR A 80 1.37 -2.09 13.82
C THR A 80 0.50 -0.98 13.27
N ILE A 81 -0.73 -1.28 12.88
CA ILE A 81 -1.74 -0.27 12.57
C ILE A 81 -2.37 0.15 13.91
N ASP A 82 -2.39 1.44 14.20
CA ASP A 82 -2.98 1.93 15.46
C ASP A 82 -4.50 1.78 15.49
N SER A 83 -5.08 1.90 16.68
CA SER A 83 -6.50 1.73 16.91
C SER A 83 -7.36 2.80 16.22
N GLU A 84 -6.85 4.01 16.04
CA GLU A 84 -7.58 5.07 15.35
C GLU A 84 -7.78 4.73 13.87
N GLN A 85 -6.73 4.25 13.21
CA GLN A 85 -6.82 3.76 11.83
C GLN A 85 -7.79 2.59 11.72
N LEU A 86 -7.70 1.60 12.63
CA LEU A 86 -8.60 0.45 12.65
C LEU A 86 -10.07 0.86 12.79
N ASN A 87 -10.35 1.85 13.65
CA ASN A 87 -11.70 2.34 13.89
C ASN A 87 -12.26 3.16 12.70
N ARG A 88 -11.40 3.86 11.97
CA ARG A 88 -11.81 4.72 10.84
C ARG A 88 -11.90 3.99 9.51
N LEU A 89 -11.12 2.93 9.33
CA LEU A 89 -11.02 2.19 8.07
C LEU A 89 -12.36 1.61 7.58
N PRO A 90 -13.22 0.99 8.42
CA PRO A 90 -14.51 0.46 8.00
C PRO A 90 -15.41 1.49 7.31
N ALA A 91 -15.61 2.63 7.95
CA ALA A 91 -16.44 3.70 7.39
C ALA A 91 -15.87 4.25 6.07
N LEU A 92 -14.53 4.29 5.95
CA LEU A 92 -13.87 4.74 4.74
C LEU A 92 -14.03 3.73 3.60
N LEU A 93 -13.85 2.43 3.86
CA LEU A 93 -14.06 1.37 2.88
C LEU A 93 -15.53 1.33 2.41
N GLN A 94 -16.49 1.44 3.34
CA GLN A 94 -17.91 1.46 2.99
C GLN A 94 -18.26 2.68 2.13
N ARG A 95 -17.89 3.89 2.56
CA ARG A 95 -18.15 5.13 1.82
C ARG A 95 -17.59 5.12 0.39
N THR A 96 -16.37 4.61 0.22
CA THR A 96 -15.74 4.51 -1.11
C THR A 96 -16.37 3.41 -1.96
N ALA A 97 -16.87 2.33 -1.35
CA ALA A 97 -17.67 1.32 -2.03
C ALA A 97 -19.00 1.89 -2.54
N ASP A 98 -19.76 2.60 -1.68
CA ASP A 98 -21.03 3.21 -2.01
C ASP A 98 -20.89 4.25 -3.14
N ALA A 99 -19.75 4.95 -3.18
CA ALA A 99 -19.40 5.87 -4.27
C ALA A 99 -18.99 5.16 -5.58
N GLY A 100 -18.95 3.84 -5.62
CA GLY A 100 -18.61 3.07 -6.81
C GLY A 100 -17.12 3.16 -7.21
N LEU A 101 -16.22 3.53 -6.30
CA LEU A 101 -14.80 3.72 -6.58
C LEU A 101 -14.04 2.39 -6.60
N PHE A 102 -13.00 2.29 -7.42
CA PHE A 102 -12.00 1.22 -7.32
C PHE A 102 -11.09 1.51 -6.13
N ARG A 103 -11.10 0.67 -5.10
CA ARG A 103 -10.36 0.91 -3.85
C ARG A 103 -9.02 0.18 -3.87
N VAL A 104 -7.94 0.95 -3.82
CA VAL A 104 -6.56 0.46 -3.64
C VAL A 104 -6.15 0.76 -2.22
N VAL A 105 -6.09 -0.25 -1.37
CA VAL A 105 -5.51 -0.14 -0.02
C VAL A 105 -4.00 -0.37 -0.13
N TYR A 106 -3.19 0.53 0.40
CA TYR A 106 -1.74 0.37 0.36
C TYR A 106 -1.11 0.65 1.72
N LEU A 107 -0.14 -0.19 2.08
CA LEU A 107 0.58 -0.14 3.36
C LEU A 107 1.96 -0.80 3.19
N HIS A 108 2.86 -0.58 4.16
CA HIS A 108 4.20 -1.14 4.05
C HIS A 108 4.25 -2.64 4.35
N HIS A 109 3.67 -3.10 5.46
CA HIS A 109 3.73 -4.50 5.89
C HIS A 109 2.58 -5.34 5.30
N CYS A 110 2.84 -6.64 5.10
CA CYS A 110 1.82 -7.58 4.63
C CYS A 110 0.61 -7.64 5.59
N PRO A 111 -0.63 -7.41 5.13
CA PRO A 111 -1.81 -7.44 5.98
C PRO A 111 -2.37 -8.86 6.22
N VAL A 112 -1.77 -9.89 5.59
CA VAL A 112 -2.27 -11.27 5.72
C VAL A 112 -1.54 -11.98 6.85
N ALA A 113 -2.31 -12.50 7.80
CA ALA A 113 -1.78 -13.21 8.96
C ALA A 113 -0.96 -14.44 8.56
N GLY A 114 0.15 -14.68 9.26
CA GLY A 114 1.01 -15.86 9.07
C GLY A 114 1.88 -15.87 7.81
N LYS A 115 1.82 -14.84 6.95
CA LYS A 115 2.64 -14.77 5.71
C LYS A 115 4.06 -14.28 5.95
N GLU A 116 4.31 -13.54 7.02
CA GLU A 116 5.61 -12.99 7.34
C GLU A 116 6.22 -13.61 8.60
N LYS A 117 7.55 -13.63 8.66
CA LYS A 117 8.29 -14.08 9.83
C LYS A 117 7.95 -13.20 11.04
N TRP A 118 7.96 -13.77 12.26
CA TRP A 118 7.56 -13.07 13.48
C TRP A 118 8.24 -11.71 13.72
N ARG A 119 9.52 -11.56 13.31
CA ARG A 119 10.29 -10.30 13.42
C ARG A 119 9.94 -9.25 12.37
N LYS A 120 9.20 -9.62 11.32
CA LYS A 120 8.88 -8.76 10.18
C LYS A 120 7.37 -8.56 9.98
N ARG A 121 6.54 -9.25 10.74
CA ARG A 121 5.09 -9.26 10.54
C ARG A 121 4.44 -7.93 10.91
N LEU A 122 3.28 -7.68 10.36
CA LEU A 122 2.29 -6.79 10.94
C LEU A 122 1.75 -7.45 12.21
N THR A 123 1.88 -6.81 13.38
CA THR A 123 1.56 -7.44 14.66
C THR A 123 0.07 -7.70 14.83
N ASN A 124 -0.75 -6.84 14.26
CA ASN A 124 -2.20 -6.95 14.24
C ASN A 124 -2.74 -7.23 12.82
N ALA A 125 -2.03 -8.07 12.05
CA ALA A 125 -2.50 -8.54 10.75
C ALA A 125 -3.87 -9.22 10.81
N PRO A 126 -4.23 -10.03 11.82
CA PRO A 126 -5.56 -10.62 11.91
C PRO A 126 -6.69 -9.60 11.91
N GLU A 127 -6.53 -8.47 12.61
CA GLU A 127 -7.53 -7.40 12.71
C GLU A 127 -7.73 -6.71 11.36
N ILE A 128 -6.64 -6.38 10.66
CA ILE A 128 -6.71 -5.78 9.32
C ILE A 128 -7.29 -6.77 8.32
N GLN A 129 -6.87 -8.03 8.37
CA GLN A 129 -7.39 -9.07 7.50
C GLN A 129 -8.91 -9.22 7.67
N ALA A 130 -9.40 -9.27 8.91
CA ALA A 130 -10.84 -9.35 9.20
C ALA A 130 -11.62 -8.15 8.64
N LEU A 131 -11.08 -6.94 8.75
CA LEU A 131 -11.70 -5.74 8.15
C LEU A 131 -11.73 -5.82 6.62
N LEU A 132 -10.66 -6.29 5.99
CA LEU A 132 -10.63 -6.48 4.53
C LEU A 132 -11.58 -7.60 4.07
N GLU A 133 -11.74 -8.67 4.83
CA GLU A 133 -12.70 -9.76 4.56
C GLU A 133 -14.14 -9.27 4.67
N GLU A 134 -14.43 -8.40 5.65
CA GLU A 134 -15.76 -7.84 5.90
C GLU A 134 -16.17 -6.77 4.89
N TYR A 135 -15.32 -5.75 4.68
CA TYR A 135 -15.64 -4.54 3.90
C TYR A 135 -15.13 -4.61 2.47
N GLY A 136 -14.18 -5.49 2.17
CA GLY A 136 -13.56 -5.64 0.86
C GLY A 136 -12.76 -4.43 0.39
N ALA A 137 -12.02 -4.65 -0.67
CA ALA A 137 -11.40 -3.65 -1.54
C ALA A 137 -11.18 -4.29 -2.91
N GLU A 138 -10.75 -3.53 -3.92
CA GLU A 138 -10.46 -4.11 -5.23
C GLU A 138 -9.00 -4.55 -5.37
N MET A 139 -8.10 -3.98 -4.55
CA MET A 139 -6.68 -4.32 -4.56
C MET A 139 -6.00 -3.92 -3.26
N VAL A 140 -5.04 -4.72 -2.80
CA VAL A 140 -4.12 -4.34 -1.72
C VAL A 140 -2.69 -4.38 -2.23
N LEU A 141 -1.93 -3.32 -1.98
CA LEU A 141 -0.51 -3.19 -2.32
C LEU A 141 0.34 -3.11 -1.06
N HIS A 142 1.44 -3.87 -1.03
CA HIS A 142 2.38 -3.79 0.08
C HIS A 142 3.82 -4.04 -0.36
N GLY A 143 4.78 -3.82 0.53
CA GLY A 143 6.21 -4.05 0.30
C GLY A 143 6.84 -4.92 1.37
N HIS A 144 7.88 -4.40 2.02
CA HIS A 144 8.56 -4.93 3.20
C HIS A 144 9.30 -6.27 3.02
N GLY A 145 8.67 -7.28 2.42
CA GLY A 145 9.24 -8.62 2.23
C GLY A 145 10.41 -8.68 1.26
N HIS A 146 10.66 -7.60 0.49
CA HIS A 146 11.67 -7.51 -0.58
C HIS A 146 11.51 -8.60 -1.65
N ARG A 147 10.30 -9.09 -1.84
CA ARG A 147 9.96 -10.11 -2.84
C ARG A 147 8.66 -9.77 -3.53
N ALA A 148 8.58 -10.15 -4.80
CA ALA A 148 7.34 -10.11 -5.54
C ALA A 148 6.42 -11.25 -5.11
N HIS A 149 5.24 -10.93 -4.66
CA HIS A 149 4.21 -11.90 -4.33
C HIS A 149 2.86 -11.47 -4.87
N TYR A 150 2.10 -12.45 -5.32
CA TYR A 150 0.69 -12.33 -5.60
C TYR A 150 -0.06 -13.36 -4.75
N ASN A 151 -0.97 -12.89 -3.93
CA ASN A 151 -1.88 -13.70 -3.13
C ASN A 151 -3.32 -13.22 -3.36
N GLU A 152 -4.27 -14.02 -2.94
CA GLU A 152 -5.69 -13.66 -2.93
C GLU A 152 -6.25 -13.90 -1.53
N LEU A 153 -7.04 -12.95 -1.05
CA LEU A 153 -7.82 -13.06 0.16
C LEU A 153 -9.29 -13.21 -0.24
N GLN A 154 -9.96 -14.24 0.28
CA GLN A 154 -11.40 -14.38 0.06
C GLN A 154 -12.14 -13.44 0.99
N THR A 155 -13.01 -12.62 0.41
CA THR A 155 -13.81 -11.64 1.14
C THR A 155 -15.30 -11.93 0.90
N ARG A 156 -16.19 -11.29 1.64
CA ARG A 156 -17.64 -11.33 1.39
C ARG A 156 -18.03 -10.77 0.02
N HIS A 157 -17.16 -9.97 -0.60
CA HIS A 157 -17.39 -9.29 -1.87
C HIS A 157 -16.66 -9.94 -3.06
N GLY A 158 -16.00 -11.09 -2.84
CA GLY A 158 -15.20 -11.80 -3.84
C GLY A 158 -13.71 -11.86 -3.49
N SER A 159 -12.91 -12.26 -4.46
CA SER A 159 -11.45 -12.38 -4.28
C SER A 159 -10.79 -11.01 -4.30
N LEU A 160 -10.00 -10.73 -3.27
CA LEU A 160 -9.20 -9.50 -3.12
C LEU A 160 -7.73 -9.81 -3.42
N PRO A 161 -7.16 -9.28 -4.51
CA PRO A 161 -5.75 -9.44 -4.82
C PRO A 161 -4.87 -8.67 -3.84
N ILE A 162 -3.88 -9.37 -3.28
CA ILE A 162 -2.85 -8.84 -2.37
C ILE A 162 -1.51 -8.93 -3.09
N ILE A 163 -0.93 -7.78 -3.45
CA ILE A 163 0.23 -7.69 -4.33
C ILE A 163 1.39 -7.05 -3.60
N ALA A 164 2.51 -7.75 -3.56
CA ALA A 164 3.76 -7.25 -3.03
C ALA A 164 4.78 -7.00 -4.16
N VAL A 165 5.55 -5.93 -3.99
CA VAL A 165 6.69 -5.62 -4.84
C VAL A 165 7.97 -5.55 -4.00
N PRO A 166 9.15 -5.89 -4.55
CA PRO A 166 10.44 -5.63 -3.89
C PRO A 166 10.76 -4.14 -3.91
N SER A 167 11.89 -3.78 -3.34
CA SER A 167 12.40 -2.42 -3.45
C SER A 167 12.70 -2.04 -4.91
N ALA A 168 12.35 -0.83 -5.31
CA ALA A 168 12.65 -0.30 -6.65
C ALA A 168 14.16 -0.05 -6.89
N SER A 169 15.00 -0.20 -5.87
CA SER A 169 16.46 -0.01 -5.93
C SER A 169 17.28 -1.24 -5.48
N ALA A 170 16.63 -2.40 -5.28
CA ALA A 170 17.30 -3.59 -4.78
C ALA A 170 18.20 -4.24 -5.85
N LEU A 171 19.39 -4.68 -5.44
CA LEU A 171 20.31 -5.45 -6.29
C LEU A 171 20.07 -6.98 -6.24
N GLY A 172 19.02 -7.43 -5.55
CA GLY A 172 18.71 -8.87 -5.44
C GLY A 172 19.61 -9.63 -4.47
N LEU A 173 20.23 -8.95 -3.50
CA LEU A 173 21.14 -9.58 -2.53
C LEU A 173 20.37 -10.17 -1.33
N HIS A 174 20.99 -11.14 -0.65
CA HIS A 174 20.49 -11.77 0.58
C HIS A 174 19.08 -12.39 0.45
N GLY A 175 18.75 -12.90 -0.75
CA GLY A 175 17.46 -13.55 -1.03
C GLY A 175 16.30 -12.59 -1.26
N ALA A 176 16.57 -11.30 -1.41
CA ALA A 176 15.62 -10.33 -1.96
C ALA A 176 15.52 -10.48 -3.48
N ASP A 177 14.39 -10.10 -4.05
CA ASP A 177 14.28 -9.97 -5.50
C ASP A 177 15.02 -8.71 -5.97
N ILE A 178 15.49 -8.75 -7.21
CA ILE A 178 16.06 -7.57 -7.86
C ILE A 178 14.97 -6.49 -8.01
N ALA A 179 15.39 -5.22 -8.10
CA ALA A 179 14.48 -4.10 -8.24
C ALA A 179 13.45 -4.32 -9.33
N HIS A 180 12.19 -4.11 -8.98
CA HIS A 180 11.11 -4.00 -9.96
C HIS A 180 9.97 -3.11 -9.45
N TYR A 181 9.12 -2.67 -10.37
CA TYR A 181 7.88 -1.98 -10.08
C TYR A 181 6.76 -2.50 -10.98
N ASN A 182 5.53 -2.27 -10.59
CA ASN A 182 4.36 -2.60 -11.38
C ASN A 182 3.72 -1.33 -11.94
N ARG A 183 3.26 -1.40 -13.20
CA ARG A 183 2.32 -0.47 -13.79
C ARG A 183 0.93 -1.09 -13.71
N TYR A 184 -0.05 -0.30 -13.31
CA TYR A 184 -1.44 -0.69 -13.24
C TYR A 184 -2.25 0.15 -14.22
N GLN A 185 -2.98 -0.50 -15.12
CA GLN A 185 -3.99 0.13 -15.96
C GLN A 185 -5.34 -0.35 -15.47
N ILE A 186 -6.15 0.56 -14.94
CA ILE A 186 -7.42 0.27 -14.28
C ILE A 186 -8.52 0.92 -15.11
N GLU A 187 -9.47 0.11 -15.57
CA GLU A 187 -10.54 0.55 -16.47
C GLU A 187 -11.89 0.08 -15.94
N ARG A 188 -12.90 0.94 -16.09
CA ARG A 188 -14.28 0.57 -15.82
C ARG A 188 -14.84 -0.24 -16.98
N THR A 189 -15.52 -1.34 -16.67
CA THR A 189 -16.19 -2.21 -17.63
C THR A 189 -17.70 -2.22 -17.38
N GLY A 190 -18.48 -2.79 -18.28
CA GLY A 190 -19.94 -2.89 -18.11
C GLY A 190 -20.40 -3.72 -16.89
N GLY A 191 -19.53 -4.56 -16.32
CA GLY A 191 -19.84 -5.43 -15.18
C GLY A 191 -18.96 -5.18 -13.94
N GLY A 192 -18.18 -4.09 -13.90
CA GLY A 192 -17.25 -3.84 -12.79
C GLY A 192 -15.98 -3.13 -13.24
N TRP A 193 -14.83 -3.69 -12.88
CA TRP A 193 -13.51 -3.14 -13.20
C TRP A 193 -12.57 -4.18 -13.79
N GLN A 194 -11.66 -3.75 -14.62
CA GLN A 194 -10.52 -4.53 -15.10
C GLN A 194 -9.23 -3.84 -14.70
N ALA A 195 -8.28 -4.59 -14.16
CA ALA A 195 -6.94 -4.10 -13.87
C ALA A 195 -5.91 -4.95 -14.61
N SER A 196 -5.11 -4.32 -15.46
CA SER A 196 -3.94 -4.91 -16.09
C SER A 196 -2.69 -4.50 -15.34
N ILE A 197 -1.84 -5.47 -15.03
CA ILE A 197 -0.63 -5.31 -14.23
C ILE A 197 0.56 -5.69 -15.10
N ASP A 198 1.40 -4.72 -15.40
CA ASP A 198 2.65 -4.91 -16.14
C ASP A 198 3.82 -4.73 -15.17
N SER A 199 4.57 -5.78 -14.88
CA SER A 199 5.78 -5.63 -14.08
C SER A 199 6.96 -5.17 -14.95
N ARG A 200 7.81 -4.33 -14.35
CA ARG A 200 9.07 -3.86 -14.92
C ARG A 200 10.20 -4.25 -13.99
N ARG A 201 11.10 -5.10 -14.46
CA ARG A 201 12.19 -5.65 -13.67
C ARG A 201 13.52 -5.09 -14.15
N TYR A 202 14.35 -4.64 -13.20
CA TYR A 202 15.70 -4.18 -13.52
C TYR A 202 16.56 -5.32 -14.02
N ARG A 203 17.31 -5.09 -15.09
CA ARG A 203 18.31 -6.00 -15.65
C ARG A 203 19.68 -5.36 -15.57
N PRO A 204 20.54 -5.81 -14.65
CA PRO A 204 21.88 -5.24 -14.46
C PRO A 204 22.77 -5.31 -15.70
N GLU A 205 22.56 -6.33 -16.53
CA GLU A 205 23.33 -6.57 -17.76
C GLU A 205 23.10 -5.51 -18.84
N VAL A 206 21.96 -4.84 -18.79
CA VAL A 206 21.62 -3.73 -19.71
C VAL A 206 21.45 -2.38 -18.99
N GLY A 207 21.42 -2.37 -17.66
CA GLY A 207 21.28 -1.16 -16.87
C GLY A 207 19.87 -0.53 -16.89
N GLU A 208 18.84 -1.27 -17.32
CA GLU A 208 17.50 -0.76 -17.55
C GLU A 208 16.39 -1.63 -16.94
N PHE A 209 15.21 -1.04 -16.78
CA PHE A 209 13.99 -1.77 -16.44
C PHE A 209 13.34 -2.33 -17.71
N CYS A 210 13.31 -3.65 -17.80
CA CYS A 210 12.70 -4.37 -18.92
C CYS A 210 11.32 -4.94 -18.57
N GLU A 211 10.59 -5.38 -19.56
CA GLU A 211 9.31 -6.07 -19.39
C GLU A 211 9.49 -7.34 -18.57
N GLY A 212 8.58 -7.51 -17.61
CA GLY A 212 8.45 -8.70 -16.78
C GLY A 212 7.18 -9.48 -17.09
N THR A 213 6.44 -9.84 -16.04
CA THR A 213 5.18 -10.58 -16.18
C THR A 213 3.99 -9.65 -16.35
N ASN A 214 3.02 -10.08 -17.14
CA ASN A 214 1.75 -9.38 -17.33
C ASN A 214 0.61 -10.20 -16.72
N ARG A 215 -0.34 -9.53 -16.07
CA ARG A 215 -1.53 -10.14 -15.49
C ARG A 215 -2.73 -9.25 -15.68
N THR A 216 -3.87 -9.83 -16.02
CA THR A 216 -5.16 -9.11 -16.05
C THR A 216 -6.09 -9.68 -15.00
N LEU A 217 -6.66 -8.80 -14.19
CA LEU A 217 -7.64 -9.10 -13.16
C LEU A 217 -8.99 -8.55 -13.59
N ARG A 218 -10.03 -9.36 -13.48
CA ARG A 218 -11.42 -8.92 -13.63
C ARG A 218 -12.07 -8.91 -12.26
N ILE A 219 -12.55 -7.76 -11.85
CA ILE A 219 -13.10 -7.52 -10.52
C ILE A 219 -14.58 -7.19 -10.69
N ASN A 220 -15.40 -8.22 -10.57
CA ASN A 220 -16.85 -8.09 -10.62
C ASN A 220 -17.31 -7.68 -9.21
N ARG A 221 -18.12 -6.63 -9.12
CA ARG A 221 -18.83 -6.33 -7.86
C ARG A 221 -20.09 -7.18 -7.81
N SER A 222 -20.16 -8.06 -6.83
CA SER A 222 -21.46 -8.59 -6.37
C SER A 222 -22.18 -7.44 -5.67
N HIS A 223 -23.33 -7.05 -6.20
CA HIS A 223 -24.24 -6.08 -5.58
C HIS A 223 -24.90 -6.68 -4.36
#